data_21553a8f2d385253b6b1bfe6b5b0472d
#
_entry.id   21553a8f2d385253b6b1bfe6b5b0472d
#
_cell.length_a   1.000
_cell.length_b   1.000
_cell.length_c   1.000
_cell.angle_alpha   90.00
_cell.angle_beta   90.00
_cell.angle_gamma   90.00
#
_symmetry.space_group_name_H-M   'P 1'
#
loop_
_entity.id
_entity.type
_entity.pdbx_description
1 polymer ?
#
loop_
_entity_poly.entity_id
_entity_poly.type
_entity_poly.pdbx_seq_one_letter_code
_entity_poly.pdbx_strand_id
1 'polypeptide(L)'
;MNKLAVVAVSGGMDSCVTAAIANQTYRLAFIHINYGQRTENRELKAFHDIADFYKADKRLVIDFGHFTKIGGSSLTDKSIEVAKADLSNKEIPSSYVPFRNANIFSACVSWAEVIN
;
A
#
# COMPACT_ATOMS: atom_id res chain seq x y z
N MET A 1 -5.49 2.18 27.91
CA MET A 1 -4.34 2.19 27.01
C MET A 1 -4.80 2.22 25.56
N ASN A 2 -4.15 3.03 24.75
CA ASN A 2 -4.50 3.10 23.34
C ASN A 2 -4.00 1.87 22.60
N LYS A 3 -4.92 1.24 21.86
CA LYS A 3 -4.55 0.11 21.02
C LYS A 3 -3.82 0.61 19.77
N LEU A 4 -3.02 -0.27 19.17
CA LEU A 4 -2.37 0.00 17.90
C LEU A 4 -3.30 -0.36 16.74
N ALA A 5 -3.28 0.47 15.71
CA ALA A 5 -3.90 0.16 14.43
C ALA A 5 -2.80 0.04 13.38
N VAL A 6 -2.75 -1.08 12.68
CA VAL A 6 -1.86 -1.24 11.53
C VAL A 6 -2.58 -0.67 10.32
N VAL A 7 -1.98 0.34 9.70
CA VAL A 7 -2.55 1.01 8.54
C VAL A 7 -1.62 0.81 7.34
N ALA A 8 -2.18 0.28 6.26
CA ALA A 8 -1.45 0.16 5.00
C ALA A 8 -1.45 1.52 4.31
N VAL A 9 -0.28 2.11 4.17
CA VAL A 9 -0.12 3.46 3.61
C VAL A 9 0.63 3.37 2.29
N SER A 10 -0.07 3.67 1.21
CA SER A 10 0.51 3.68 -0.14
C SER A 10 1.16 5.01 -0.51
N GLY A 11 0.87 6.06 0.24
CA GLY A 11 1.24 7.42 -0.14
C GLY A 11 0.15 8.17 -0.90
N GLY A 12 -0.96 7.50 -1.22
CA GLY A 12 -2.12 8.12 -1.86
C GLY A 12 -3.08 8.77 -0.88
N MET A 13 -4.06 9.49 -1.43
CA MET A 13 -5.03 10.23 -0.62
C MET A 13 -5.88 9.32 0.26
N ASP A 14 -6.33 8.18 -0.25
CA ASP A 14 -7.21 7.29 0.49
C ASP A 14 -6.54 6.73 1.73
N SER A 15 -5.29 6.33 1.63
CA SER A 15 -4.54 5.82 2.79
C SER A 15 -4.25 6.93 3.79
N CYS A 16 -4.04 8.15 3.33
CA CYS A 16 -3.84 9.31 4.20
C CYS A 16 -5.11 9.60 5.01
N VAL A 17 -6.28 9.55 4.38
CA VAL A 17 -7.58 9.73 5.05
C VAL A 17 -7.82 8.60 6.05
N THR A 18 -7.52 7.36 5.67
CA THR A 18 -7.63 6.21 6.57
C THR A 18 -6.78 6.40 7.82
N ALA A 19 -5.54 6.87 7.65
CA ALA A 19 -4.65 7.17 8.77
C ALA A 19 -5.23 8.26 9.68
N ALA A 20 -5.81 9.31 9.09
CA ALA A 20 -6.43 10.40 9.86
C ALA A 20 -7.59 9.88 10.72
N ILE A 21 -8.42 9.02 10.16
CA ILE A 21 -9.55 8.42 10.89
C ILE A 21 -9.04 7.52 12.02
N ALA A 22 -8.09 6.65 11.73
CA ALA A 22 -7.53 5.75 12.73
C ALA A 22 -6.85 6.51 13.88
N ASN A 23 -6.19 7.63 13.55
CA ASN A 23 -5.47 8.44 14.53
C ASN A 23 -6.39 9.05 15.60
N GLN A 24 -7.68 9.14 15.36
CA GLN A 24 -8.63 9.66 16.34
C GLN A 24 -8.80 8.73 17.55
N THR A 25 -8.55 7.44 17.36
CA THR A 25 -8.84 6.42 18.37
C THR A 25 -7.65 5.54 18.73
N TYR A 26 -6.71 5.36 17.80
CA TYR A 26 -5.62 4.39 17.94
C TYR A 26 -4.26 5.06 17.84
N ARG A 27 -3.25 4.40 18.43
CA ARG A 27 -1.86 4.65 18.06
C ARG A 27 -1.62 4.01 16.70
N LEU A 28 -0.74 4.59 15.89
CA LEU A 28 -0.58 4.16 14.49
C LEU A 28 0.71 3.37 14.30
N ALA A 29 0.60 2.28 13.55
CA ALA A 29 1.71 1.52 13.01
C ALA A 29 1.52 1.44 11.50
N PHE A 30 2.46 1.98 10.73
CA PHE A 30 2.32 2.11 9.29
C PHE A 30 3.12 1.04 8.57
N ILE A 31 2.47 0.40 7.60
CA ILE A 31 3.11 -0.57 6.72
C ILE A 31 3.00 -0.09 5.28
N HIS A 32 4.09 -0.20 4.54
CA HIS A 32 4.16 0.11 3.11
C HIS A 32 4.67 -1.10 2.35
N ILE A 33 4.04 -1.38 1.22
CA ILE A 33 4.40 -2.52 0.38
C ILE A 33 4.93 -2.01 -0.94
N ASN A 34 6.18 -2.33 -1.23
CA ASN A 34 6.76 -2.17 -2.56
C ASN A 34 6.55 -3.47 -3.33
N TYR A 35 5.91 -3.39 -4.49
CA TYR A 35 5.64 -4.57 -5.30
C TYR A 35 6.13 -4.42 -6.74
N GLY A 36 7.14 -3.55 -6.94
CA GLY A 36 7.71 -3.29 -8.26
C GLY A 36 6.84 -2.36 -9.12
N GLN A 37 5.95 -1.61 -8.48
CA GLN A 37 5.11 -0.64 -9.19
C GLN A 37 5.95 0.51 -9.77
N ARG A 38 5.46 1.09 -10.85
CA ARG A 38 6.20 2.15 -11.58
C ARG A 38 6.51 3.37 -10.73
N THR A 39 5.66 3.67 -9.75
CA THR A 39 5.75 4.84 -8.87
C THR A 39 6.35 4.52 -7.50
N GLU A 40 7.09 3.41 -7.39
CA GLU A 40 7.61 2.90 -6.11
C GLU A 40 8.35 3.95 -5.30
N ASN A 41 9.31 4.65 -5.93
CA ASN A 41 10.13 5.64 -5.20
C ASN A 41 9.31 6.82 -4.70
N ARG A 42 8.37 7.30 -5.51
CA ARG A 42 7.49 8.40 -5.12
C ARG A 42 6.56 8.00 -3.99
N GLU A 43 5.99 6.80 -4.08
CA GLU A 43 5.09 6.30 -3.05
C GLU A 43 5.82 6.07 -1.73
N LEU A 44 7.05 5.55 -1.78
CA LEU A 44 7.85 5.33 -0.58
C LEU A 44 8.17 6.66 0.12
N LYS A 45 8.54 7.69 -0.65
CA LYS A 45 8.78 9.02 -0.08
C LYS A 45 7.52 9.58 0.58
N ALA A 46 6.38 9.47 -0.09
CA ALA A 46 5.10 9.93 0.45
C ALA A 46 4.71 9.17 1.72
N PHE A 47 4.99 7.86 1.77
CA PHE A 47 4.79 7.06 2.96
C PHE A 47 5.56 7.62 4.16
N HIS A 48 6.84 7.90 3.98
CA HIS A 48 7.66 8.45 5.06
C HIS A 48 7.22 9.86 5.47
N ASP A 49 6.80 10.69 4.51
CA ASP A 49 6.28 12.02 4.82
C ASP A 49 5.00 11.94 5.67
N ILE A 50 4.10 11.02 5.34
CA ILE A 50 2.87 10.81 6.10
C ILE A 50 3.19 10.25 7.49
N ALA A 51 4.09 9.28 7.57
CA ALA A 51 4.50 8.71 8.85
C ALA A 51 5.15 9.75 9.77
N ASP A 52 5.96 10.64 9.20
CA ASP A 52 6.56 11.74 9.96
C ASP A 52 5.50 12.71 10.47
N PHE A 53 4.52 13.03 9.64
CA PHE A 53 3.41 13.91 10.03
C PHE A 53 2.65 13.39 11.24
N TYR A 54 2.34 12.08 11.26
CA TYR A 54 1.63 11.45 12.38
C TYR A 54 2.57 11.00 13.49
N LYS A 55 3.87 11.22 13.36
CA LYS A 55 4.90 10.79 14.32
C LYS A 55 4.81 9.30 14.62
N ALA A 56 4.57 8.51 13.59
CA ALA A 56 4.49 7.06 13.70
C ALA A 56 5.90 6.49 13.83
N ASP A 57 6.23 5.99 15.00
CA ASP A 57 7.53 5.37 15.27
C ASP A 57 7.57 3.91 14.82
N LYS A 58 6.42 3.25 14.68
CA LYS A 58 6.33 1.88 14.16
C LYS A 58 6.04 1.93 12.65
N ARG A 59 7.06 1.60 11.86
CA ARG A 59 7.00 1.60 10.40
C ARG A 59 7.59 0.31 9.87
N LEU A 60 6.97 -0.25 8.85
CA LEU A 60 7.48 -1.44 8.18
C LEU A 60 7.34 -1.27 6.67
N VAL A 61 8.43 -1.51 5.96
CA VAL A 61 8.44 -1.51 4.49
C VAL A 61 8.78 -2.92 4.04
N ILE A 62 7.93 -3.52 3.23
CA ILE A 62 8.11 -4.88 2.72
C ILE A 62 8.14 -4.85 1.20
N ASP A 63 9.04 -5.63 0.62
CA ASP A 63 9.13 -5.80 -0.83
C ASP A 63 8.44 -7.09 -1.26
N PHE A 64 7.40 -6.97 -2.09
CA PHE A 64 6.69 -8.08 -2.70
C PHE A 64 7.18 -8.28 -4.14
N GLY A 65 8.43 -8.70 -4.28
CA GLY A 65 9.05 -8.87 -5.60
C GLY A 65 8.36 -9.93 -6.48
N HIS A 66 7.61 -10.85 -5.88
CA HIS A 66 6.90 -11.88 -6.63
C HIS A 66 5.82 -11.30 -7.57
N PHE A 67 5.30 -10.11 -7.30
CA PHE A 67 4.35 -9.48 -8.21
C PHE A 67 4.95 -9.15 -9.57
N THR A 68 6.22 -8.74 -9.61
CA THR A 68 6.91 -8.51 -10.89
C THR A 68 7.19 -9.82 -11.61
N LYS A 69 7.47 -10.90 -10.88
CA LYS A 69 7.70 -12.23 -11.46
C LYS A 69 6.41 -12.82 -12.01
N ILE A 70 5.28 -12.61 -11.34
CA ILE A 70 3.97 -13.06 -11.81
C ILE A 70 3.56 -12.27 -13.05
N GLY A 71 3.78 -10.94 -13.03
CA GLY A 71 3.43 -10.06 -14.15
C GLY A 71 1.93 -9.84 -14.27
N GLY A 72 1.49 -9.56 -15.48
CA GLY A 72 0.05 -9.40 -15.78
C GLY A 72 -0.54 -8.03 -15.48
N SER A 73 0.27 -7.05 -15.05
CA SER A 73 -0.19 -5.71 -14.75
C SER A 73 0.75 -4.65 -15.33
N SER A 74 0.19 -3.57 -15.87
CA SER A 74 0.98 -2.43 -16.34
C SER A 74 1.71 -1.70 -15.20
N LEU A 75 1.30 -1.89 -13.95
CA LEU A 75 1.96 -1.28 -12.80
C LEU A 75 3.27 -1.99 -12.42
N THR A 76 3.39 -3.28 -12.73
CA THR A 76 4.53 -4.11 -12.36
C THR A 76 5.26 -4.69 -13.57
N ASP A 77 4.60 -4.84 -14.70
CA ASP A 77 5.14 -5.39 -15.93
C ASP A 77 5.31 -4.25 -16.95
N LYS A 78 6.56 -3.84 -17.16
CA LYS A 78 6.90 -2.72 -18.04
C LYS A 78 6.65 -3.01 -19.52
N SER A 79 6.43 -4.28 -19.90
CA SER A 79 6.05 -4.64 -21.28
C SER A 79 4.60 -4.31 -21.58
N ILE A 80 3.78 -4.03 -20.57
CA ILE A 80 2.37 -3.68 -20.72
C ILE A 80 2.20 -2.17 -20.60
N GLU A 81 1.55 -1.53 -21.56
CA GLU A 81 1.30 -0.10 -21.50
C GLU A 81 0.24 0.23 -20.45
N VAL A 82 0.42 1.40 -19.81
CA VAL A 82 -0.58 1.91 -18.86
C VAL A 82 -1.75 2.46 -19.68
N ALA A 83 -2.92 1.85 -19.51
CA ALA A 83 -4.13 2.27 -20.19
C ALA A 83 -4.66 3.59 -19.62
N LYS A 84 -5.29 4.40 -20.49
CA LYS A 84 -6.03 5.59 -20.05
C LYS A 84 -7.30 5.16 -19.32
N ALA A 85 -7.70 5.95 -18.34
CA ALA A 85 -8.95 5.71 -17.63
C ALA A 85 -10.13 5.79 -18.60
N ASP A 86 -10.95 4.75 -18.64
CA ASP A 86 -12.16 4.68 -19.46
C ASP A 86 -13.30 4.12 -18.61
N LEU A 87 -14.19 5.01 -18.20
CA LEU A 87 -15.31 4.66 -17.33
C LEU A 87 -16.36 3.77 -18.01
N SER A 88 -16.34 3.72 -19.35
CA SER A 88 -17.25 2.86 -20.12
C SER A 88 -16.72 1.44 -20.28
N ASN A 89 -15.43 1.21 -20.04
CA ASN A 89 -14.81 -0.09 -20.20
C ASN A 89 -15.14 -0.98 -19.01
N LYS A 90 -15.75 -2.13 -19.27
CA LYS A 90 -16.15 -3.12 -18.25
C LYS A 90 -15.11 -4.23 -18.07
N GLU A 91 -14.04 -4.23 -18.87
CA GLU A 91 -12.96 -5.21 -18.73
C GLU A 91 -12.07 -4.86 -17.54
N ILE A 92 -11.37 -5.88 -17.03
CA ILE A 92 -10.39 -5.67 -15.97
C ILE A 92 -9.26 -4.77 -16.50
N PRO A 93 -8.97 -3.63 -15.86
CA PRO A 93 -7.91 -2.73 -16.33
C PRO A 93 -6.54 -3.42 -16.38
N SER A 94 -5.69 -3.01 -17.33
CA SER A 94 -4.31 -3.52 -17.42
C SER A 94 -3.48 -3.20 -16.17
N SER A 95 -3.89 -2.17 -15.40
CA SER A 95 -3.24 -1.78 -14.16
C SER A 95 -3.61 -2.67 -12.97
N TYR A 96 -4.56 -3.59 -13.13
CA TYR A 96 -4.93 -4.51 -12.06
C TYR A 96 -3.74 -5.41 -11.70
N VAL A 97 -3.36 -5.39 -10.43
CA VAL A 97 -2.34 -6.31 -9.89
C VAL A 97 -3.07 -7.48 -9.25
N PRO A 98 -2.94 -8.71 -9.82
CA PRO A 98 -3.74 -9.84 -9.37
C PRO A 98 -3.61 -10.10 -7.86
N PHE A 99 -4.74 -10.11 -7.18
CA PHE A 99 -4.90 -10.44 -5.75
C PHE A 99 -4.04 -9.57 -4.82
N ARG A 100 -3.68 -8.35 -5.25
CA ARG A 100 -2.76 -7.47 -4.50
C ARG A 100 -3.26 -7.16 -3.09
N ASN A 101 -4.52 -6.76 -2.96
CA ASN A 101 -5.03 -6.31 -1.67
C ASN A 101 -5.07 -7.44 -0.65
N ALA A 102 -5.40 -8.66 -1.08
CA ALA A 102 -5.37 -9.82 -0.19
C ALA A 102 -3.95 -10.12 0.31
N ASN A 103 -2.95 -9.99 -0.56
CA ASN A 103 -1.54 -10.15 -0.17
C ASN A 103 -1.12 -9.08 0.84
N ILE A 104 -1.51 -7.83 0.62
CA ILE A 104 -1.20 -6.73 1.53
C ILE A 104 -1.85 -6.94 2.89
N PHE A 105 -3.12 -7.32 2.92
CA PHE A 105 -3.83 -7.57 4.17
C PHE A 105 -3.22 -8.73 4.96
N SER A 106 -2.77 -9.77 4.29
CA SER A 106 -2.08 -10.88 4.95
C SER A 106 -0.83 -10.40 5.68
N ALA A 107 -0.04 -9.54 5.05
CA ALA A 107 1.14 -8.96 5.68
C ALA A 107 0.77 -8.07 6.87
N CYS A 108 -0.28 -7.28 6.74
CA CYS A 108 -0.78 -6.43 7.83
C CYS A 108 -1.18 -7.25 9.05
N VAL A 109 -1.90 -8.34 8.85
CA VAL A 109 -2.35 -9.22 9.92
C VAL A 109 -1.15 -9.88 10.60
N SER A 110 -0.19 -10.37 9.82
CA SER A 110 1.03 -10.97 10.37
C SER A 110 1.78 -9.99 11.28
N TRP A 111 1.93 -8.77 10.81
CA TRP A 111 2.64 -7.75 11.60
C TRP A 111 1.85 -7.35 12.84
N ALA A 112 0.54 -7.21 12.72
CA ALA A 112 -0.32 -6.87 13.84
C ALA A 112 -0.22 -7.91 14.97
N GLU A 113 -0.14 -9.19 14.62
CA GLU A 113 0.03 -10.25 15.62
C GLU A 113 1.34 -10.16 16.37
N VAL A 114 2.37 -9.62 15.74
CA VAL A 114 3.71 -9.50 16.35
C VAL A 114 3.81 -8.29 17.29
N ILE A 115 3.25 -7.15 16.87
CA ILE A 115 3.46 -5.87 17.58
C ILE A 115 2.38 -5.54 18.61
N ASN A 116 1.32 -6.28 18.60
CA ASN A 116 0.20 -6.02 19.48
C ASN A 116 0.42 -6.55 20.88
#